data_f4d7a560ca22fb5874cc52d7283cb1ed
#
_entry.id   f4d7a560ca22fb5874cc52d7283cb1ed
#
_cell.length_a   1.000
_cell.length_b   1.000
_cell.length_c   1.000
_cell.angle_alpha   90.00
_cell.angle_beta   90.00
_cell.angle_gamma   90.00
#
_symmetry.space_group_name_H-M   'P 1'
#
loop_
_entity.id
_entity.type
_entity.pdbx_description
1 polymer ?
#
loop_
_entity_poly.entity_id
_entity_poly.type
_entity_poly.pdbx_seq_one_letter_code
_entity_poly.pdbx_strand_id
1 'polypeptide(L)'
;MFKIFPALCLLVWAIPTLAGETLRIGLQKTGTFAWQLDVIRRHDLASIAGLDLQITEYASPDAGKLALNSGSVDLAVVDWLWVARARALGAKLLFYPYSSAVGSIMVKADSPLRGLGDLKGRVLAVAGGPLDKGWLIVQAAAIRQGIDLKREATLQYGAPPLIFQKLQQGEAEAGLNYWNFCARLEAQGYRRLLDVREAEVALGLEQPIALIGYAFSEGFATSHKSTIDRFIAVAQSANDIMRRSDAEWDALRPLMNAEDQSTFQAYRDQTREGMPRRTIAAEQADARALFKTLAGIGGPELVGPLQELDPGLYYQTPSQTPPRETER
;
A
#
# COMPACT_ATOMS: atom_id res chain seq x y z
N MET A 1 44.43 -22.31 64.72
CA MET A 1 43.05 -21.88 64.52
C MET A 1 42.92 -21.33 63.12
N PHE A 2 42.54 -22.20 62.14
CA PHE A 2 42.26 -21.78 60.73
C PHE A 2 40.77 -21.48 60.60
N LYS A 3 40.44 -20.22 60.28
CA LYS A 3 39.03 -19.83 59.93
C LYS A 3 38.79 -20.08 58.47
N ILE A 4 37.95 -21.05 58.17
CA ILE A 4 37.43 -21.33 56.83
C ILE A 4 36.26 -20.35 56.57
N PHE A 5 36.42 -19.43 55.56
CA PHE A 5 35.32 -18.60 55.04
C PHE A 5 34.60 -19.40 53.95
N PRO A 6 33.28 -19.57 54.00
CA PRO A 6 32.58 -20.16 52.89
C PRO A 6 32.44 -19.13 51.77
N ALA A 7 32.94 -19.47 50.58
CA ALA A 7 32.70 -18.70 49.37
C ALA A 7 31.26 -18.92 48.90
N LEU A 8 30.45 -17.87 48.97
CA LEU A 8 29.06 -17.85 48.47
C LEU A 8 29.11 -17.67 46.93
N CYS A 9 28.99 -18.75 46.15
CA CYS A 9 28.82 -18.69 44.72
C CYS A 9 27.42 -18.17 44.40
N LEU A 10 27.31 -16.90 44.01
CA LEU A 10 26.11 -16.32 43.38
C LEU A 10 25.98 -16.91 41.97
N LEU A 11 25.08 -17.89 41.80
CA LEU A 11 24.61 -18.32 40.48
C LEU A 11 23.77 -17.20 39.89
N VAL A 12 24.39 -16.38 39.01
CA VAL A 12 23.66 -15.45 38.14
C VAL A 12 22.95 -16.29 37.08
N TRP A 13 21.66 -16.51 37.25
CA TRP A 13 20.81 -17.05 36.18
C TRP A 13 20.74 -16.01 35.09
N ALA A 14 21.46 -16.22 34.00
CA ALA A 14 21.24 -15.50 32.77
C ALA A 14 19.83 -15.83 32.26
N ILE A 15 18.88 -14.91 32.41
CA ILE A 15 17.59 -14.98 31.77
C ILE A 15 17.87 -14.89 30.27
N PRO A 16 17.56 -15.93 29.46
CA PRO A 16 17.71 -15.80 28.03
C PRO A 16 16.78 -14.68 27.59
N THR A 17 17.33 -13.56 27.15
CA THR A 17 16.59 -12.60 26.33
C THR A 17 16.17 -13.35 25.07
N LEU A 18 14.89 -13.73 24.98
CA LEU A 18 14.32 -14.22 23.74
C LEU A 18 14.55 -13.12 22.71
N ALA A 19 15.56 -13.29 21.87
CA ALA A 19 15.72 -12.46 20.69
C ALA A 19 14.42 -12.56 19.90
N GLY A 20 13.79 -11.43 19.58
CA GLY A 20 12.57 -11.40 18.81
C GLY A 20 12.76 -12.08 17.44
N GLU A 21 11.71 -12.69 16.91
CA GLU A 21 11.77 -13.22 15.54
C GLU A 21 11.99 -12.08 14.55
N THR A 22 13.01 -12.20 13.73
CA THR A 22 13.37 -11.18 12.73
C THR A 22 12.40 -11.19 11.57
N LEU A 23 11.91 -10.00 11.18
CA LEU A 23 11.17 -9.74 9.96
C LEU A 23 11.87 -8.63 9.17
N ARG A 24 12.40 -8.98 7.98
CA ARG A 24 13.08 -8.04 7.09
C ARG A 24 12.06 -7.32 6.21
N ILE A 25 11.96 -6.01 6.34
CA ILE A 25 10.95 -5.17 5.68
C ILE A 25 11.60 -4.28 4.63
N GLY A 26 11.09 -4.33 3.40
CA GLY A 26 11.42 -3.39 2.34
C GLY A 26 10.52 -2.15 2.42
N LEU A 27 11.11 -0.99 2.68
CA LEU A 27 10.43 0.29 2.78
C LEU A 27 10.75 1.18 1.58
N GLN A 28 9.74 1.70 0.91
CA GLN A 28 9.96 2.77 -0.06
C GLN A 28 10.27 4.08 0.68
N LYS A 29 11.42 4.71 0.39
CA LYS A 29 11.91 5.92 1.07
C LYS A 29 10.90 7.08 1.08
N THR A 30 10.12 7.23 0.03
CA THR A 30 9.07 8.26 -0.09
C THR A 30 7.67 7.75 0.24
N GLY A 31 7.57 6.51 0.75
CA GLY A 31 6.31 5.85 1.07
C GLY A 31 5.80 6.20 2.46
N THR A 32 4.48 6.17 2.61
CA THR A 32 3.82 6.52 3.87
C THR A 32 3.77 5.38 4.89
N PHE A 33 4.24 4.20 4.52
CA PHE A 33 4.41 3.08 5.46
C PHE A 33 5.41 3.42 6.59
N ALA A 34 6.37 4.32 6.34
CA ALA A 34 7.28 4.83 7.36
C ALA A 34 6.54 5.41 8.58
N TRP A 35 5.37 6.03 8.39
CA TRP A 35 4.58 6.61 9.48
C TRP A 35 4.02 5.53 10.42
N GLN A 36 3.48 4.45 9.85
CA GLN A 36 3.00 3.31 10.64
C GLN A 36 4.16 2.62 11.38
N LEU A 37 5.31 2.44 10.73
CA LEU A 37 6.50 1.85 11.36
C LEU A 37 7.03 2.73 12.51
N ASP A 38 6.94 4.07 12.40
CA ASP A 38 7.32 4.96 13.50
C ASP A 38 6.36 4.83 14.70
N VAL A 39 5.05 4.71 14.46
CA VAL A 39 4.08 4.42 15.54
C VAL A 39 4.39 3.08 16.19
N ILE A 40 4.64 2.03 15.40
CA ILE A 40 5.03 0.71 15.91
C ILE A 40 6.26 0.82 16.82
N ARG A 41 7.27 1.57 16.39
CA ARG A 41 8.52 1.79 17.15
C ARG A 41 8.28 2.60 18.43
N ARG A 42 7.55 3.73 18.36
CA ARG A 42 7.31 4.61 19.53
C ARG A 42 6.49 3.96 20.63
N HIS A 43 5.64 3.03 20.28
CA HIS A 43 4.81 2.26 21.21
C HIS A 43 5.37 0.87 21.53
N ASP A 44 6.59 0.55 21.10
CA ASP A 44 7.26 -0.73 21.31
C ASP A 44 6.44 -1.96 20.87
N LEU A 45 5.47 -1.77 19.94
CA LEU A 45 4.50 -2.80 19.57
C LEU A 45 5.16 -4.06 19.01
N ALA A 46 6.21 -3.90 18.20
CA ALA A 46 6.94 -5.03 17.64
C ALA A 46 7.69 -5.81 18.73
N SER A 47 8.41 -5.11 19.61
CA SER A 47 9.15 -5.71 20.74
C SER A 47 8.20 -6.45 21.68
N ILE A 48 7.07 -5.85 22.06
CA ILE A 48 6.04 -6.47 22.90
C ILE A 48 5.49 -7.75 22.23
N ALA A 49 5.37 -7.76 20.91
CA ALA A 49 4.97 -8.94 20.14
C ALA A 49 6.09 -9.95 19.89
N GLY A 50 7.31 -9.72 20.41
CA GLY A 50 8.48 -10.59 20.20
C GLY A 50 8.97 -10.56 18.76
N LEU A 51 8.89 -9.41 18.07
CA LEU A 51 9.39 -9.19 16.71
C LEU A 51 10.58 -8.23 16.72
N ASP A 52 11.59 -8.53 15.89
CA ASP A 52 12.67 -7.64 15.50
C ASP A 52 12.48 -7.20 14.05
N LEU A 53 12.08 -5.94 13.83
CA LEU A 53 11.82 -5.39 12.50
C LEU A 53 13.09 -4.79 11.91
N GLN A 54 13.64 -5.42 10.88
CA GLN A 54 14.81 -4.94 10.14
C GLN A 54 14.36 -4.24 8.86
N ILE A 55 14.54 -2.93 8.80
CA ILE A 55 14.03 -2.08 7.73
C ILE A 55 15.14 -1.74 6.75
N THR A 56 14.93 -2.03 5.47
CA THR A 56 15.79 -1.61 4.36
C THR A 56 15.04 -0.66 3.46
N GLU A 57 15.59 0.55 3.27
CA GLU A 57 14.98 1.58 2.41
C GLU A 57 15.36 1.38 0.93
N TYR A 58 14.37 1.55 0.06
CA TYR A 58 14.52 1.50 -1.39
C TYR A 58 14.06 2.80 -2.04
N ALA A 59 14.77 3.22 -3.09
CA ALA A 59 14.50 4.47 -3.79
C ALA A 59 13.20 4.44 -4.64
N SER A 60 12.76 3.25 -5.07
CA SER A 60 11.58 3.10 -5.92
C SER A 60 10.75 1.87 -5.52
N PRO A 61 9.44 1.84 -5.89
CA PRO A 61 8.60 0.66 -5.72
C PRO A 61 9.18 -0.60 -6.39
N ASP A 62 9.76 -0.46 -7.58
CA ASP A 62 10.30 -1.59 -8.34
C ASP A 62 11.55 -2.21 -7.67
N ALA A 63 12.38 -1.37 -7.03
CA ALA A 63 13.50 -1.89 -6.23
C ALA A 63 13.00 -2.71 -5.03
N GLY A 64 11.92 -2.28 -4.36
CA GLY A 64 11.26 -3.04 -3.29
C GLY A 64 10.66 -4.37 -3.79
N LYS A 65 10.00 -4.37 -4.95
CA LYS A 65 9.48 -5.59 -5.60
C LYS A 65 10.59 -6.57 -5.95
N LEU A 66 11.71 -6.08 -6.47
CA LEU A 66 12.88 -6.90 -6.76
C LEU A 66 13.48 -7.51 -5.50
N ALA A 67 13.61 -6.73 -4.42
CA ALA A 67 14.13 -7.20 -3.15
C ALA A 67 13.24 -8.29 -2.54
N LEU A 68 11.91 -8.15 -2.64
CA LEU A 68 10.96 -9.18 -2.21
C LEU A 68 11.10 -10.46 -3.04
N ASN A 69 11.16 -10.35 -4.37
CA ASN A 69 11.31 -11.50 -5.26
C ASN A 69 12.64 -12.23 -5.07
N SER A 70 13.73 -11.53 -4.76
CA SER A 70 15.05 -12.13 -4.48
C SER A 70 15.19 -12.71 -3.08
N GLY A 71 14.20 -12.48 -2.17
CA GLY A 71 14.29 -12.86 -0.77
C GLY A 71 15.26 -12.01 0.06
N SER A 72 15.67 -10.83 -0.45
CA SER A 72 16.48 -9.88 0.31
C SER A 72 15.68 -9.24 1.44
N VAL A 73 14.36 -9.17 1.30
CA VAL A 73 13.40 -8.82 2.33
C VAL A 73 12.29 -9.87 2.39
N ASP A 74 11.62 -9.98 3.54
CA ASP A 74 10.54 -10.95 3.77
C ASP A 74 9.18 -10.34 3.45
N LEU A 75 9.05 -9.02 3.60
CA LEU A 75 7.84 -8.26 3.42
C LEU A 75 8.12 -6.92 2.73
N ALA A 76 7.25 -6.53 1.80
CA ALA A 76 7.24 -5.19 1.20
C ALA A 76 5.80 -4.72 0.98
N VAL A 77 5.61 -3.39 0.91
CA VAL A 77 4.32 -2.80 0.53
C VAL A 77 4.27 -2.62 -0.99
N VAL A 78 3.30 -3.29 -1.61
CA VAL A 78 3.12 -3.33 -3.07
C VAL A 78 1.64 -3.27 -3.44
N ASP A 79 1.34 -3.18 -4.74
CA ASP A 79 -0.03 -3.26 -5.24
C ASP A 79 -0.47 -4.72 -5.53
N TRP A 80 -1.77 -4.99 -5.32
CA TRP A 80 -2.31 -6.34 -5.50
C TRP A 80 -2.33 -6.79 -6.96
N LEU A 81 -2.48 -5.88 -7.94
CA LEU A 81 -2.43 -6.22 -9.37
C LEU A 81 -1.04 -6.73 -9.76
N TRP A 82 0.00 -6.11 -9.22
CA TRP A 82 1.36 -6.63 -9.41
C TRP A 82 1.50 -8.03 -8.81
N VAL A 83 0.99 -8.27 -7.59
CA VAL A 83 1.01 -9.61 -6.97
C VAL A 83 0.24 -10.62 -7.84
N ALA A 84 -0.95 -10.25 -8.33
CA ALA A 84 -1.75 -11.10 -9.20
C ALA A 84 -0.99 -11.48 -10.49
N ARG A 85 -0.38 -10.49 -11.16
CA ARG A 85 0.44 -10.75 -12.35
C ARG A 85 1.69 -11.58 -12.05
N ALA A 86 2.36 -11.33 -10.93
CA ALA A 86 3.53 -12.11 -10.53
C ALA A 86 3.15 -13.58 -10.26
N ARG A 87 2.01 -13.83 -9.60
CA ARG A 87 1.47 -15.18 -9.38
C ARG A 87 1.12 -15.88 -10.70
N ALA A 88 0.54 -15.15 -11.65
CA ALA A 88 0.26 -15.66 -13.00
C ALA A 88 1.52 -16.13 -13.74
N LEU A 89 2.67 -15.56 -13.39
CA LEU A 89 3.99 -15.93 -13.93
C LEU A 89 4.75 -16.95 -13.06
N GLY A 90 4.06 -17.52 -12.05
CA GLY A 90 4.60 -18.59 -11.19
C GLY A 90 5.21 -18.14 -9.87
N ALA A 91 5.23 -16.83 -9.56
CA ALA A 91 5.67 -16.36 -8.23
C ALA A 91 4.67 -16.80 -7.15
N LYS A 92 5.19 -17.28 -6.02
CA LYS A 92 4.38 -17.71 -4.88
C LYS A 92 4.33 -16.60 -3.84
N LEU A 93 3.55 -15.55 -4.11
CA LEU A 93 3.37 -14.39 -3.24
C LEU A 93 1.97 -14.36 -2.66
N LEU A 94 1.85 -13.86 -1.43
CA LEU A 94 0.59 -13.57 -0.74
C LEU A 94 0.46 -12.07 -0.54
N PHE A 95 -0.78 -11.62 -0.39
CA PHE A 95 -1.13 -10.21 -0.20
C PHE A 95 -2.04 -10.05 1.03
N TYR A 96 -1.77 -9.02 1.85
CA TYR A 96 -2.63 -8.62 2.94
C TYR A 96 -2.91 -7.11 2.86
N PRO A 97 -4.18 -6.65 2.94
CA PRO A 97 -4.57 -5.25 2.76
C PRO A 97 -3.87 -4.28 3.72
N TYR A 98 -3.35 -3.17 3.17
CA TYR A 98 -2.73 -2.08 3.93
C TYR A 98 -3.46 -0.75 3.73
N SER A 99 -3.82 -0.37 2.49
CA SER A 99 -4.41 0.94 2.22
C SER A 99 -5.24 0.94 0.93
N SER A 100 -6.40 1.63 0.97
CA SER A 100 -7.19 1.99 -0.20
C SER A 100 -6.85 3.40 -0.74
N ALA A 101 -5.94 4.14 -0.09
CA ALA A 101 -5.48 5.43 -0.58
C ALA A 101 -4.52 5.23 -1.77
N VAL A 102 -4.96 5.58 -2.97
CA VAL A 102 -4.20 5.36 -4.21
C VAL A 102 -3.72 6.67 -4.81
N GLY A 103 -4.63 7.52 -5.21
CA GLY A 103 -4.34 8.80 -5.82
C GLY A 103 -5.46 9.30 -6.72
N SER A 104 -5.17 10.36 -7.47
CA SER A 104 -6.16 11.05 -8.29
C SER A 104 -5.52 11.66 -9.53
N ILE A 105 -6.32 11.89 -10.57
CA ILE A 105 -5.95 12.83 -11.62
C ILE A 105 -6.16 14.24 -11.08
N MET A 106 -5.09 15.02 -11.05
CA MET A 106 -5.06 16.39 -10.56
C MET A 106 -4.98 17.38 -11.72
N VAL A 107 -5.69 18.50 -11.59
CA VAL A 107 -5.67 19.63 -12.51
C VAL A 107 -5.65 20.93 -11.71
N LYS A 108 -5.22 22.06 -12.31
CA LYS A 108 -5.34 23.37 -11.67
C LYS A 108 -6.80 23.69 -11.35
N ALA A 109 -7.05 24.49 -10.31
CA ALA A 109 -8.41 24.84 -9.88
C ALA A 109 -9.23 25.53 -11.00
N ASP A 110 -8.58 26.39 -11.76
CA ASP A 110 -9.15 27.15 -12.90
C ASP A 110 -9.16 26.37 -14.23
N SER A 111 -8.62 25.14 -14.25
CA SER A 111 -8.60 24.29 -15.44
C SER A 111 -10.02 24.10 -16.00
N PRO A 112 -10.23 24.18 -17.33
CA PRO A 112 -11.53 23.92 -17.97
C PRO A 112 -11.89 22.43 -17.98
N LEU A 113 -10.93 21.53 -17.69
CA LEU A 113 -11.17 20.08 -17.71
C LEU A 113 -12.16 19.68 -16.61
N ARG A 114 -13.19 18.89 -16.95
CA ARG A 114 -14.24 18.45 -16.02
C ARG A 114 -14.39 16.93 -15.95
N GLY A 115 -13.83 16.18 -16.89
CA GLY A 115 -13.92 14.72 -16.95
C GLY A 115 -12.85 14.10 -17.81
N LEU A 116 -12.87 12.77 -17.91
CA LEU A 116 -11.89 12.00 -18.69
C LEU A 116 -11.91 12.35 -20.18
N GLY A 117 -13.08 12.68 -20.74
CA GLY A 117 -13.21 13.07 -22.15
C GLY A 117 -12.44 14.33 -22.51
N ASP A 118 -12.26 15.25 -21.56
CA ASP A 118 -11.55 16.50 -21.78
C ASP A 118 -10.02 16.33 -21.86
N LEU A 119 -9.52 15.13 -21.52
CA LEU A 119 -8.10 14.78 -21.63
C LEU A 119 -7.67 14.47 -23.06
N LYS A 120 -8.60 14.38 -24.00
CA LYS A 120 -8.32 14.17 -25.43
C LYS A 120 -7.44 15.30 -25.98
N GLY A 121 -6.31 14.91 -26.58
CA GLY A 121 -5.33 15.86 -27.13
C GLY A 121 -4.52 16.61 -26.07
N ARG A 122 -4.68 16.30 -24.77
CA ARG A 122 -3.97 16.93 -23.67
C ARG A 122 -2.76 16.08 -23.20
N VAL A 123 -1.83 16.77 -22.52
CA VAL A 123 -0.73 16.08 -21.84
C VAL A 123 -1.21 15.58 -20.50
N LEU A 124 -1.23 14.26 -20.33
CA LEU A 124 -1.50 13.57 -19.07
C LEU A 124 -0.20 12.95 -18.54
N ALA A 125 0.33 13.53 -17.48
CA ALA A 125 1.46 12.97 -16.77
C ALA A 125 1.00 11.87 -15.80
N VAL A 126 1.69 10.72 -15.75
CA VAL A 126 1.27 9.53 -15.00
C VAL A 126 2.40 9.05 -14.11
N ALA A 127 2.17 9.04 -12.80
CA ALA A 127 3.11 8.51 -11.82
C ALA A 127 3.24 6.99 -11.93
N GLY A 128 4.48 6.48 -11.82
CA GLY A 128 4.81 5.08 -12.04
C GLY A 128 5.06 4.80 -13.52
N GLY A 129 4.38 3.81 -14.06
CA GLY A 129 4.56 3.40 -15.45
C GLY A 129 3.27 2.91 -16.10
N PRO A 130 3.35 2.35 -17.32
CA PRO A 130 2.17 1.84 -18.03
C PRO A 130 1.40 0.75 -17.29
N LEU A 131 2.01 0.12 -16.31
CA LEU A 131 1.40 -0.93 -15.47
C LEU A 131 1.13 -0.47 -14.03
N ASP A 132 1.13 0.86 -13.76
CA ASP A 132 0.72 1.37 -12.45
C ASP A 132 -0.76 1.08 -12.21
N LYS A 133 -1.10 0.65 -10.99
CA LYS A 133 -2.45 0.27 -10.60
C LYS A 133 -3.50 1.36 -10.80
N GLY A 134 -3.15 2.60 -10.41
CA GLY A 134 -4.06 3.74 -10.56
C GLY A 134 -4.31 4.05 -12.04
N TRP A 135 -3.27 3.99 -12.86
CA TRP A 135 -3.38 4.17 -14.30
C TRP A 135 -4.25 3.09 -14.95
N LEU A 136 -4.05 1.81 -14.60
CA LEU A 136 -4.83 0.71 -15.14
C LEU A 136 -6.33 0.85 -14.83
N ILE A 137 -6.66 1.27 -13.60
CA ILE A 137 -8.06 1.50 -13.20
C ILE A 137 -8.65 2.70 -13.92
N VAL A 138 -7.91 3.81 -14.04
CA VAL A 138 -8.36 4.99 -14.79
C VAL A 138 -8.57 4.66 -16.26
N GLN A 139 -7.65 3.90 -16.89
CA GLN A 139 -7.84 3.43 -18.27
C GLN A 139 -9.15 2.63 -18.42
N ALA A 140 -9.38 1.67 -17.54
CA ALA A 140 -10.58 0.84 -17.57
C ALA A 140 -11.85 1.68 -17.42
N ALA A 141 -11.86 2.65 -16.49
CA ALA A 141 -12.98 3.57 -16.33
C ALA A 141 -13.22 4.45 -17.56
N ALA A 142 -12.15 4.90 -18.23
CA ALA A 142 -12.23 5.66 -19.47
C ALA A 142 -12.79 4.80 -20.62
N ILE A 143 -12.29 3.59 -20.81
CA ILE A 143 -12.76 2.65 -21.84
C ILE A 143 -14.27 2.34 -21.65
N ARG A 144 -14.72 2.18 -20.40
CA ARG A 144 -16.15 2.01 -20.10
C ARG A 144 -17.02 3.19 -20.56
N GLN A 145 -16.42 4.39 -20.63
CA GLN A 145 -17.06 5.61 -21.17
C GLN A 145 -16.84 5.78 -22.69
N GLY A 146 -16.20 4.83 -23.37
CA GLY A 146 -15.88 4.92 -24.80
C GLY A 146 -14.65 5.80 -25.10
N ILE A 147 -13.80 6.07 -24.10
CA ILE A 147 -12.62 6.93 -24.21
C ILE A 147 -11.35 6.08 -24.16
N ASP A 148 -10.50 6.15 -25.16
CA ASP A 148 -9.17 5.49 -25.19
C ASP A 148 -8.07 6.51 -24.85
N LEU A 149 -7.87 6.74 -23.56
CA LEU A 149 -6.84 7.68 -23.08
C LEU A 149 -5.43 7.34 -23.58
N LYS A 150 -5.14 6.05 -23.82
CA LYS A 150 -3.84 5.61 -24.33
C LYS A 150 -3.57 6.12 -25.74
N ARG A 151 -4.60 6.28 -26.55
CA ARG A 151 -4.54 6.78 -27.92
C ARG A 151 -4.88 8.26 -28.03
N GLU A 152 -5.76 8.75 -27.17
CA GLU A 152 -6.36 10.08 -27.31
C GLU A 152 -5.63 11.15 -26.49
N ALA A 153 -4.84 10.79 -25.47
CA ALA A 153 -4.02 11.71 -24.69
C ALA A 153 -2.52 11.55 -25.00
N THR A 154 -1.74 12.59 -24.75
CA THR A 154 -0.27 12.50 -24.76
C THR A 154 0.23 12.08 -23.40
N LEU A 155 0.64 10.82 -23.27
CA LEU A 155 1.06 10.24 -21.99
C LEU A 155 2.53 10.49 -21.69
N GLN A 156 2.84 10.91 -20.46
CA GLN A 156 4.19 11.06 -19.94
C GLN A 156 4.31 10.30 -18.61
N TYR A 157 5.09 9.23 -18.59
CA TYR A 157 5.33 8.44 -17.38
C TYR A 157 6.54 8.93 -16.61
N GLY A 158 6.50 8.81 -15.26
CA GLY A 158 7.63 9.18 -14.42
C GLY A 158 7.42 8.88 -12.94
N ALA A 159 8.48 9.08 -12.16
CA ALA A 159 8.39 8.96 -10.70
C ALA A 159 7.43 10.01 -10.13
N PRO A 160 6.71 9.72 -9.01
CA PRO A 160 5.73 10.64 -8.43
C PRO A 160 6.23 12.08 -8.19
N PRO A 161 7.47 12.32 -7.69
CA PRO A 161 7.99 13.67 -7.57
C PRO A 161 8.13 14.42 -8.90
N LEU A 162 8.52 13.71 -9.98
CA LEU A 162 8.62 14.31 -11.31
C LEU A 162 7.24 14.71 -11.85
N ILE A 163 6.22 13.87 -11.67
CA ILE A 163 4.85 14.19 -12.08
C ILE A 163 4.31 15.39 -11.31
N PHE A 164 4.60 15.48 -10.02
CA PHE A 164 4.27 16.64 -9.21
C PHE A 164 4.90 17.94 -9.77
N GLN A 165 6.20 17.91 -10.09
CA GLN A 165 6.91 19.06 -10.68
C GLN A 165 6.35 19.45 -12.04
N LYS A 166 6.05 18.49 -12.93
CA LYS A 166 5.47 18.75 -14.25
C LYS A 166 4.14 19.51 -14.18
N LEU A 167 3.29 19.17 -13.23
CA LEU A 167 2.05 19.90 -12.99
C LEU A 167 2.32 21.33 -12.50
N GLN A 168 3.25 21.52 -11.56
CA GLN A 168 3.60 22.83 -11.04
C GLN A 168 4.20 23.74 -12.14
N GLN A 169 5.03 23.19 -13.01
CA GLN A 169 5.66 23.92 -14.12
C GLN A 169 4.73 24.16 -15.31
N GLY A 170 3.54 23.51 -15.32
CA GLY A 170 2.60 23.63 -16.44
C GLY A 170 3.01 22.81 -17.67
N GLU A 171 3.95 21.85 -17.51
CA GLU A 171 4.36 20.95 -18.59
C GLU A 171 3.32 19.86 -18.89
N ALA A 172 2.37 19.66 -17.98
CA ALA A 172 1.21 18.81 -18.15
C ALA A 172 -0.05 19.54 -17.68
N GLU A 173 -1.16 19.38 -18.44
CA GLU A 173 -2.45 19.96 -18.07
C GLU A 173 -3.18 19.14 -17.02
N ALA A 174 -2.87 17.84 -16.94
CA ALA A 174 -3.40 16.91 -15.95
C ALA A 174 -2.31 15.95 -15.50
N GLY A 175 -2.43 15.44 -14.26
CA GLY A 175 -1.47 14.46 -13.76
C GLY A 175 -2.12 13.46 -12.80
N LEU A 176 -2.00 12.18 -13.12
CA LEU A 176 -2.32 11.10 -12.20
C LEU A 176 -1.12 10.90 -11.26
N ASN A 177 -1.34 11.12 -9.97
CA ASN A 177 -0.27 10.96 -8.99
C ASN A 177 -0.76 10.21 -7.75
N TYR A 178 0.18 9.78 -6.92
CA TYR A 178 -0.15 9.10 -5.67
C TYR A 178 -0.78 10.08 -4.67
N TRP A 179 -1.63 9.57 -3.81
CA TRP A 179 -2.49 10.32 -2.91
C TRP A 179 -1.75 11.39 -2.08
N ASN A 180 -0.55 11.09 -1.60
CA ASN A 180 0.25 12.05 -0.81
C ASN A 180 0.78 13.23 -1.64
N PHE A 181 1.06 13.05 -2.93
CA PHE A 181 1.37 14.13 -3.85
C PHE A 181 0.11 14.91 -4.26
N CYS A 182 -1.03 14.20 -4.40
CA CYS A 182 -2.33 14.85 -4.64
C CYS A 182 -2.71 15.79 -3.49
N ALA A 183 -2.54 15.37 -2.24
CA ALA A 183 -2.80 16.21 -1.06
C ALA A 183 -1.96 17.49 -1.06
N ARG A 184 -0.67 17.41 -1.44
CA ARG A 184 0.18 18.60 -1.60
C ARG A 184 -0.27 19.52 -2.72
N LEU A 185 -0.74 18.96 -3.83
CA LEU A 185 -1.30 19.74 -4.94
C LEU A 185 -2.59 20.44 -4.51
N GLU A 186 -3.47 19.76 -3.75
CA GLU A 186 -4.69 20.37 -3.20
C GLU A 186 -4.38 21.58 -2.31
N ALA A 187 -3.37 21.46 -1.44
CA ALA A 187 -2.89 22.59 -0.61
C ALA A 187 -2.38 23.78 -1.45
N GLN A 188 -1.95 23.52 -2.69
CA GLN A 188 -1.49 24.53 -3.66
C GLN A 188 -2.59 25.01 -4.61
N GLY A 189 -3.86 24.68 -4.33
CA GLY A 189 -4.99 25.13 -5.14
C GLY A 189 -5.26 24.32 -6.40
N TYR A 190 -4.76 23.08 -6.48
CA TYR A 190 -5.20 22.11 -7.48
C TYR A 190 -6.48 21.41 -7.00
N ARG A 191 -7.20 20.82 -7.94
CA ARG A 191 -8.37 19.99 -7.64
C ARG A 191 -8.28 18.63 -8.30
N ARG A 192 -9.00 17.67 -7.74
CA ARG A 192 -9.18 16.36 -8.35
C ARG A 192 -10.09 16.49 -9.58
N LEU A 193 -9.67 15.90 -10.68
CA LEU A 193 -10.51 15.66 -11.84
C LEU A 193 -11.25 14.33 -11.69
N LEU A 194 -10.54 13.31 -11.17
CA LEU A 194 -11.06 11.98 -10.87
C LEU A 194 -10.21 11.35 -9.76
N ASP A 195 -10.84 10.87 -8.70
CA ASP A 195 -10.19 10.00 -7.71
C ASP A 195 -10.18 8.55 -8.22
N VAL A 196 -9.10 7.79 -7.98
CA VAL A 196 -9.03 6.38 -8.38
C VAL A 196 -10.12 5.55 -7.71
N ARG A 197 -10.51 5.89 -6.47
CA ARG A 197 -11.62 5.24 -5.76
C ARG A 197 -12.97 5.48 -6.46
N GLU A 198 -13.19 6.68 -7.01
CA GLU A 198 -14.38 6.96 -7.84
C GLU A 198 -14.36 6.13 -9.12
N ALA A 199 -13.19 5.94 -9.72
CA ALA A 199 -13.02 5.07 -10.88
C ALA A 199 -13.34 3.61 -10.55
N GLU A 200 -12.94 3.10 -9.35
CA GLU A 200 -13.31 1.77 -8.88
C GLU A 200 -14.84 1.60 -8.76
N VAL A 201 -15.53 2.57 -8.17
CA VAL A 201 -17.00 2.59 -8.08
C VAL A 201 -17.62 2.63 -9.47
N ALA A 202 -17.10 3.45 -10.39
CA ALA A 202 -17.55 3.50 -11.78
C ALA A 202 -17.34 2.17 -12.52
N LEU A 203 -16.41 1.33 -12.08
CA LEU A 203 -16.19 -0.03 -12.59
C LEU A 203 -17.11 -1.08 -11.95
N GLY A 204 -17.95 -0.70 -10.98
CA GLY A 204 -19.00 -1.54 -10.41
C GLY A 204 -18.72 -2.04 -9.00
N LEU A 205 -17.71 -1.53 -8.31
CA LEU A 205 -17.52 -1.81 -6.89
C LEU A 205 -18.50 -0.99 -6.05
N GLU A 206 -19.04 -1.58 -4.99
CA GLU A 206 -19.84 -0.83 -4.02
C GLU A 206 -18.98 0.09 -3.15
N GLN A 207 -17.76 -0.34 -2.86
CA GLN A 207 -16.78 0.39 -2.05
C GLN A 207 -15.37 0.18 -2.61
N PRO A 208 -14.48 1.17 -2.43
CA PRO A 208 -13.08 1.02 -2.77
C PRO A 208 -12.42 -0.14 -2.00
N ILE A 209 -11.52 -0.86 -2.65
CA ILE A 209 -10.73 -1.92 -2.03
C ILE A 209 -9.34 -1.44 -1.65
N ALA A 210 -8.67 -2.19 -0.78
CA ALA A 210 -7.27 -1.92 -0.47
C ALA A 210 -6.38 -2.38 -1.64
N LEU A 211 -6.09 -1.44 -2.56
CA LEU A 211 -5.23 -1.72 -3.72
C LEU A 211 -3.76 -1.90 -3.34
N ILE A 212 -3.36 -1.46 -2.13
CA ILE A 212 -1.99 -1.54 -1.62
C ILE A 212 -1.98 -2.41 -0.39
N GLY A 213 -1.02 -3.32 -0.30
CA GLY A 213 -0.92 -4.24 0.82
C GLY A 213 0.49 -4.71 1.10
N TYR A 214 0.63 -5.43 2.20
CA TYR A 214 1.83 -6.18 2.53
C TYR A 214 1.89 -7.42 1.65
N ALA A 215 3.00 -7.61 0.95
CA ALA A 215 3.26 -8.83 0.21
C ALA A 215 4.46 -9.57 0.81
N PHE A 216 4.38 -10.88 0.80
CA PHE A 216 5.38 -11.81 1.31
C PHE A 216 5.24 -13.16 0.59
N SER A 217 6.29 -14.00 0.63
CA SER A 217 6.22 -15.30 -0.07
C SER A 217 5.36 -16.30 0.70
N GLU A 218 4.70 -17.23 -0.03
CA GLU A 218 3.98 -18.36 0.55
C GLU A 218 4.91 -19.24 1.42
N GLY A 219 6.16 -19.41 0.96
CA GLY A 219 7.16 -20.17 1.70
C GLY A 219 7.48 -19.54 3.06
N PHE A 220 7.70 -18.22 3.09
CA PHE A 220 7.93 -17.48 4.34
C PHE A 220 6.69 -17.53 5.24
N ALA A 221 5.49 -17.30 4.70
CA ALA A 221 4.25 -17.35 5.47
C ALA A 221 3.97 -18.75 6.05
N THR A 222 4.41 -19.81 5.39
CA THR A 222 4.26 -21.19 5.88
C THR A 222 5.26 -21.49 7.00
N SER A 223 6.54 -21.15 6.79
CA SER A 223 7.60 -21.46 7.77
C SER A 223 7.64 -20.49 8.97
N HIS A 224 7.14 -19.24 8.79
CA HIS A 224 7.13 -18.18 9.80
C HIS A 224 5.72 -17.62 10.02
N LYS A 225 4.72 -18.51 10.03
CA LYS A 225 3.31 -18.11 10.16
C LYS A 225 3.05 -17.23 11.39
N SER A 226 3.63 -17.60 12.53
CA SER A 226 3.54 -16.83 13.78
C SER A 226 4.09 -15.41 13.63
N THR A 227 5.20 -15.25 12.91
CA THR A 227 5.84 -13.94 12.65
C THR A 227 4.92 -13.03 11.84
N ILE A 228 4.33 -13.56 10.75
CA ILE A 228 3.40 -12.81 9.90
C ILE A 228 2.11 -12.45 10.67
N ASP A 229 1.52 -13.41 11.39
CA ASP A 229 0.28 -13.17 12.16
C ASP A 229 0.51 -12.08 13.22
N ARG A 230 1.64 -12.13 13.94
CA ARG A 230 2.01 -11.10 14.94
C ARG A 230 2.28 -9.75 14.28
N PHE A 231 2.98 -9.72 13.15
CA PHE A 231 3.20 -8.47 12.43
C PHE A 231 1.87 -7.82 11.99
N ILE A 232 0.94 -8.61 11.45
CA ILE A 232 -0.38 -8.10 11.05
C ILE A 232 -1.13 -7.54 12.26
N ALA A 233 -1.10 -8.22 13.41
CA ALA A 233 -1.71 -7.74 14.65
C ALA A 233 -1.06 -6.42 15.14
N VAL A 234 0.27 -6.32 15.08
CA VAL A 234 1.04 -5.10 15.39
C VAL A 234 0.65 -3.95 14.45
N ALA A 235 0.56 -4.21 13.14
CA ALA A 235 0.15 -3.22 12.15
C ALA A 235 -1.30 -2.75 12.37
N GLN A 236 -2.21 -3.64 12.75
CA GLN A 236 -3.59 -3.30 13.11
C GLN A 236 -3.65 -2.43 14.37
N SER A 237 -2.85 -2.77 15.40
CA SER A 237 -2.75 -1.98 16.64
C SER A 237 -2.23 -0.57 16.37
N ALA A 238 -1.21 -0.43 15.50
CA ALA A 238 -0.70 0.87 15.08
C ALA A 238 -1.77 1.68 14.33
N ASN A 239 -2.53 1.05 13.43
CA ASN A 239 -3.66 1.68 12.73
C ASN A 239 -4.72 2.17 13.73
N ASP A 240 -5.02 1.40 14.78
CA ASP A 240 -5.99 1.79 15.79
C ASP A 240 -5.52 3.00 16.61
N ILE A 241 -4.25 3.08 16.96
CA ILE A 241 -3.64 4.25 17.59
C ILE A 241 -3.75 5.46 16.67
N MET A 242 -3.34 5.35 15.41
CA MET A 242 -3.38 6.41 14.41
C MET A 242 -4.82 6.89 14.13
N ARG A 243 -5.82 6.01 14.19
CA ARG A 243 -7.23 6.40 14.01
C ARG A 243 -7.76 7.24 15.16
N ARG A 244 -7.37 6.92 16.40
CA ARG A 244 -8.00 7.46 17.62
C ARG A 244 -7.32 8.70 18.18
N SER A 245 -6.03 8.91 17.84
CA SER A 245 -5.22 9.95 18.47
C SER A 245 -4.70 10.97 17.45
N ASP A 246 -5.05 12.23 17.60
CA ASP A 246 -4.46 13.33 16.84
C ASP A 246 -3.03 13.62 17.31
N ALA A 247 -2.74 13.42 18.61
CA ALA A 247 -1.39 13.59 19.13
C ALA A 247 -0.35 12.67 18.45
N GLU A 248 -0.77 11.49 17.99
CA GLU A 248 0.12 10.62 17.21
C GLU A 248 0.52 11.25 15.87
N TRP A 249 -0.40 11.95 15.24
CA TRP A 249 -0.11 12.66 13.99
C TRP A 249 0.80 13.86 14.21
N ASP A 250 0.64 14.59 15.30
CA ASP A 250 1.55 15.67 15.68
C ASP A 250 2.97 15.14 15.88
N ALA A 251 3.13 13.97 16.51
CA ALA A 251 4.41 13.30 16.67
C ALA A 251 5.02 12.80 15.34
N LEU A 252 4.18 12.43 14.36
CA LEU A 252 4.59 12.02 13.01
C LEU A 252 4.97 13.20 12.10
N ARG A 253 4.56 14.43 12.44
CA ARG A 253 4.74 15.61 11.59
C ARG A 253 6.16 15.77 11.00
N PRO A 254 7.26 15.54 11.75
CA PRO A 254 8.62 15.64 11.20
C PRO A 254 8.88 14.64 10.05
N LEU A 255 8.25 13.45 10.08
CA LEU A 255 8.39 12.42 9.04
C LEU A 255 7.49 12.67 7.84
N MET A 256 6.41 13.40 8.03
CA MET A 256 5.40 13.62 6.99
C MET A 256 5.88 14.60 5.92
N ASN A 257 6.90 15.45 6.21
CA ASN A 257 7.34 16.51 5.33
C ASN A 257 6.18 17.38 4.80
N ALA A 258 5.19 17.64 5.67
CA ALA A 258 4.07 18.49 5.35
C ALA A 258 4.51 19.96 5.47
N GLU A 259 4.48 20.67 4.33
CA GLU A 259 4.98 22.04 4.22
C GLU A 259 4.11 23.05 4.99
N ASP A 260 2.81 22.73 5.12
CA ASP A 260 1.81 23.56 5.77
C ASP A 260 0.76 22.73 6.54
N GLN A 261 -0.12 23.43 7.26
CA GLN A 261 -1.15 22.79 8.08
C GLN A 261 -2.21 22.07 7.23
N SER A 262 -2.53 22.56 6.06
CA SER A 262 -3.54 21.94 5.17
C SER A 262 -3.02 20.63 4.59
N THR A 263 -1.77 20.59 4.16
CA THR A 263 -1.09 19.36 3.72
C THR A 263 -1.03 18.33 4.85
N PHE A 264 -0.68 18.76 6.07
CA PHE A 264 -0.64 17.87 7.25
C PHE A 264 -2.01 17.24 7.53
N GLN A 265 -3.07 18.06 7.54
CA GLN A 265 -4.43 17.57 7.75
C GLN A 265 -4.87 16.63 6.65
N ALA A 266 -4.61 16.95 5.38
CA ALA A 266 -4.93 16.09 4.25
C ALA A 266 -4.21 14.73 4.34
N TYR A 267 -2.94 14.71 4.74
CA TYR A 267 -2.20 13.47 4.95
C TYR A 267 -2.82 12.61 6.06
N ARG A 268 -3.13 13.21 7.20
CA ARG A 268 -3.78 12.52 8.30
C ARG A 268 -5.12 11.92 7.89
N ASP A 269 -5.98 12.76 7.31
CA ASP A 269 -7.38 12.39 7.04
C ASP A 269 -7.45 11.34 5.90
N GLN A 270 -6.68 11.51 4.84
CA GLN A 270 -6.61 10.52 3.75
C GLN A 270 -5.98 9.19 4.19
N THR A 271 -4.98 9.22 5.09
CA THR A 271 -4.44 7.98 5.65
C THR A 271 -5.48 7.26 6.50
N ARG A 272 -6.18 7.97 7.39
CA ARG A 272 -7.25 7.41 8.22
C ARG A 272 -8.38 6.82 7.40
N GLU A 273 -8.77 7.50 6.34
CA GLU A 273 -9.80 7.03 5.41
C GLU A 273 -9.35 5.77 4.66
N GLY A 274 -8.09 5.73 4.24
CA GLY A 274 -7.52 4.63 3.49
C GLY A 274 -7.21 3.37 4.31
N MET A 275 -7.23 3.42 5.66
CA MET A 275 -6.95 2.25 6.50
C MET A 275 -8.02 1.17 6.33
N PRO A 276 -7.68 -0.09 5.98
CA PRO A 276 -8.66 -1.16 5.78
C PRO A 276 -9.52 -1.40 7.02
N ARG A 277 -10.81 -1.62 6.79
CA ARG A 277 -11.81 -1.93 7.85
C ARG A 277 -12.65 -3.15 7.51
N ARG A 278 -12.47 -3.69 6.32
CA ARG A 278 -13.25 -4.79 5.76
C ARG A 278 -12.63 -6.13 6.13
N THR A 279 -13.43 -7.18 6.09
CA THR A 279 -12.89 -8.55 6.21
C THR A 279 -12.11 -8.91 4.95
N ILE A 280 -11.14 -9.81 5.08
CA ILE A 280 -10.37 -10.30 3.93
C ILE A 280 -11.28 -10.96 2.90
N ALA A 281 -12.33 -11.65 3.33
CA ALA A 281 -13.31 -12.27 2.43
C ALA A 281 -14.04 -11.21 1.57
N ALA A 282 -14.44 -10.07 2.14
CA ALA A 282 -15.08 -8.98 1.41
C ALA A 282 -14.09 -8.30 0.45
N GLU A 283 -12.85 -8.01 0.91
CA GLU A 283 -11.79 -7.47 0.05
C GLU A 283 -11.53 -8.38 -1.15
N GLN A 284 -11.41 -9.69 -0.91
CA GLN A 284 -11.14 -10.67 -1.95
C GLN A 284 -12.30 -10.83 -2.95
N ALA A 285 -13.55 -10.74 -2.48
CA ALA A 285 -14.72 -10.83 -3.35
C ALA A 285 -14.75 -9.66 -4.35
N ASP A 286 -14.57 -8.43 -3.85
CA ASP A 286 -14.57 -7.23 -4.69
C ASP A 286 -13.31 -7.16 -5.58
N ALA A 287 -12.16 -7.59 -5.09
CA ALA A 287 -10.96 -7.69 -5.91
C ALA A 287 -11.14 -8.66 -7.09
N ARG A 288 -11.85 -9.79 -6.91
CA ARG A 288 -12.21 -10.70 -8.01
C ARG A 288 -13.14 -10.03 -9.02
N ALA A 289 -14.16 -9.30 -8.53
CA ALA A 289 -15.08 -8.58 -9.39
C ALA A 289 -14.36 -7.51 -10.23
N LEU A 290 -13.49 -6.72 -9.58
CA LEU A 290 -12.67 -5.71 -10.26
C LEU A 290 -11.72 -6.36 -11.27
N PHE A 291 -11.02 -7.43 -10.90
CA PHE A 291 -10.09 -8.14 -11.78
C PHE A 291 -10.81 -8.65 -13.05
N LYS A 292 -11.98 -9.28 -12.88
CA LYS A 292 -12.81 -9.74 -14.01
C LYS A 292 -13.23 -8.58 -14.91
N THR A 293 -13.61 -7.46 -14.33
CA THR A 293 -13.96 -6.23 -15.07
C THR A 293 -12.76 -5.71 -15.86
N LEU A 294 -11.57 -5.62 -15.23
CA LEU A 294 -10.34 -5.18 -15.88
C LEU A 294 -9.93 -6.13 -17.01
N ALA A 295 -10.04 -7.45 -16.80
CA ALA A 295 -9.78 -8.47 -17.82
C ALA A 295 -10.71 -8.34 -19.01
N GLY A 296 -12.01 -8.11 -18.78
CA GLY A 296 -13.02 -7.93 -19.85
C GLY A 296 -12.85 -6.64 -20.65
N ILE A 297 -12.32 -5.58 -20.02
CA ILE A 297 -12.14 -4.27 -20.66
C ILE A 297 -10.83 -4.20 -21.45
N GLY A 298 -9.71 -4.60 -20.86
CA GLY A 298 -8.38 -4.40 -21.43
C GLY A 298 -7.58 -5.69 -21.62
N GLY A 299 -8.16 -6.84 -21.28
CA GLY A 299 -7.51 -8.14 -21.46
C GLY A 299 -6.12 -8.23 -20.82
N PRO A 300 -5.20 -9.00 -21.46
CA PRO A 300 -3.85 -9.22 -20.91
C PRO A 300 -3.02 -7.94 -20.70
N GLU A 301 -3.33 -6.85 -21.41
CA GLU A 301 -2.62 -5.57 -21.21
C GLU A 301 -2.86 -5.00 -19.81
N LEU A 302 -4.07 -5.15 -19.24
CA LEU A 302 -4.41 -4.65 -17.92
C LEU A 302 -4.05 -5.63 -16.79
N VAL A 303 -4.40 -6.90 -16.94
CA VAL A 303 -4.35 -7.87 -15.83
C VAL A 303 -3.28 -8.96 -16.00
N GLY A 304 -2.61 -9.03 -17.14
CA GLY A 304 -1.69 -10.12 -17.48
C GLY A 304 -2.43 -11.34 -18.06
N PRO A 305 -1.81 -12.53 -18.08
CA PRO A 305 -2.32 -13.70 -18.80
C PRO A 305 -3.57 -14.36 -18.18
N LEU A 306 -3.92 -14.03 -16.95
CA LEU A 306 -5.06 -14.63 -16.26
C LEU A 306 -6.37 -13.92 -16.60
N GLN A 307 -7.47 -14.69 -16.67
CA GLN A 307 -8.83 -14.17 -16.81
C GLN A 307 -9.54 -13.99 -15.45
N GLU A 308 -9.05 -14.66 -14.42
CA GLU A 308 -9.60 -14.64 -13.07
C GLU A 308 -8.52 -14.45 -12.03
N LEU A 309 -8.86 -13.78 -10.93
CA LEU A 309 -7.97 -13.59 -9.80
C LEU A 309 -7.74 -14.92 -9.09
N ASP A 310 -6.46 -15.26 -8.85
CA ASP A 310 -6.09 -16.44 -8.07
C ASP A 310 -6.76 -16.41 -6.67
N PRO A 311 -7.56 -17.42 -6.32
CA PRO A 311 -8.24 -17.49 -5.02
C PRO A 311 -7.28 -17.54 -3.82
N GLY A 312 -6.03 -17.99 -4.03
CA GLY A 312 -4.98 -18.05 -3.00
C GLY A 312 -4.19 -16.79 -2.81
N LEU A 313 -4.55 -15.67 -3.49
CA LEU A 313 -3.77 -14.44 -3.42
C LEU A 313 -3.79 -13.80 -2.03
N TYR A 314 -4.96 -13.79 -1.36
CA TYR A 314 -5.12 -13.11 -0.07
C TYR A 314 -4.72 -14.00 1.10
N TYR A 315 -3.82 -13.49 1.94
CA TYR A 315 -3.47 -14.15 3.19
C TYR A 315 -4.61 -14.06 4.20
N GLN A 316 -4.93 -15.19 4.84
CA GLN A 316 -5.98 -15.32 5.86
C GLN A 316 -5.36 -15.37 7.25
N THR A 317 -5.70 -14.43 8.12
CA THR A 317 -5.31 -14.51 9.54
C THR A 317 -6.25 -15.40 10.34
N PRO A 318 -5.78 -16.03 11.43
CA PRO A 318 -6.61 -16.93 12.23
C PRO A 318 -7.91 -16.30 12.76
N SER A 319 -7.88 -15.01 13.08
CA SER A 319 -9.05 -14.26 13.60
C SER A 319 -10.11 -13.94 12.54
N GLN A 320 -9.81 -14.16 11.25
CA GLN A 320 -10.69 -13.88 10.12
C GLN A 320 -11.06 -15.11 9.31
N THR A 321 -10.58 -16.29 9.73
CA THR A 321 -10.97 -17.57 9.12
C THR A 321 -12.38 -17.92 9.61
N PRO A 322 -13.38 -18.07 8.72
CA PRO A 322 -14.69 -18.56 9.12
C PRO A 322 -14.54 -19.93 9.78
N PRO A 323 -15.37 -20.28 10.79
CA PRO A 323 -15.32 -21.59 11.39
C PRO A 323 -15.49 -22.66 10.28
N ARG A 324 -14.61 -23.66 10.28
CA ARG A 324 -14.77 -24.80 9.35
C ARG A 324 -16.16 -25.37 9.57
N GLU A 325 -16.96 -25.42 8.52
CA GLU A 325 -18.17 -26.24 8.53
C GLU A 325 -17.73 -27.68 8.87
N THR A 326 -18.02 -28.08 10.09
CA THR A 326 -17.90 -29.49 10.47
C THR A 326 -18.93 -30.22 9.64
N GLU A 327 -18.46 -30.97 8.67
CA GLU A 327 -19.25 -31.96 7.96
C GLU A 327 -20.00 -32.82 9.01
N ARG A 328 -21.31 -32.69 9.00
CA ARG A 328 -22.23 -33.56 9.72
C ARG A 328 -22.72 -34.69 8.78
#